data_cd63a4da5470ea371ff0f7f76874d48b
#
_entry.id   cd63a4da5470ea371ff0f7f76874d48b
#
_cell.length_a   1.000
_cell.length_b   1.000
_cell.length_c   1.000
_cell.angle_alpha   90.00
_cell.angle_beta   90.00
_cell.angle_gamma   90.00
#
_symmetry.space_group_name_H-M   'P 1'
#
loop_
_entity.id
_entity.type
_entity.pdbx_description
1 polymer ?
#
loop_
_entity_poly.entity_id
_entity_poly.type
_entity_poly.pdbx_seq_one_letter_code
_entity_poly.pdbx_strand_id
1 'polypeptide(L)'
;MPCKGVAPYGGQRREASCRLRPVQTGIFYSKHGVRHATHPGRHARRGAAGLVTPQTEILKENIMPRKGPVPKREVLPDPLYNSRLVTKFVNRLMYDGKKGAAEKIFYSSLESLAEKTGEDPMRAFEKALDNVKPHLEVKARRVGGATYQVPMEVRPERQVSLSIRWLINYARSRGEKGMTSKLSAELLDAYNGRGGAVKKREDTHRMAEANKAFAHYRW
;
A
#
# COMPACT_ATOMS: atom_id res chain seq x y z
N MET A 1 17.92 29.10 -56.53
CA MET A 1 18.94 30.03 -55.97
C MET A 1 18.76 30.11 -54.48
N PRO A 2 19.81 30.18 -53.64
CA PRO A 2 20.81 29.11 -53.47
C PRO A 2 20.81 28.53 -52.03
N CYS A 3 21.43 27.36 -51.91
CA CYS A 3 21.82 26.70 -50.67
C CYS A 3 22.88 27.47 -49.89
N LYS A 4 22.87 27.37 -48.55
CA LYS A 4 24.01 27.54 -47.61
C LYS A 4 23.50 27.08 -46.25
N GLY A 5 24.14 26.34 -45.38
CA GLY A 5 25.49 25.77 -45.36
C GLY A 5 25.54 24.87 -44.13
N VAL A 6 26.16 23.75 -44.30
CA VAL A 6 26.47 22.76 -43.26
C VAL A 6 27.64 23.24 -42.44
N ALA A 7 27.59 23.13 -41.13
CA ALA A 7 28.75 23.16 -40.28
C ALA A 7 28.76 21.97 -39.31
N PRO A 8 29.83 21.19 -39.23
CA PRO A 8 29.99 20.07 -38.32
C PRO A 8 30.65 20.52 -37.03
N TYR A 9 30.08 20.25 -35.88
CA TYR A 9 30.77 20.39 -34.60
C TYR A 9 31.14 19.03 -34.08
N GLY A 10 32.45 18.74 -34.16
CA GLY A 10 33.09 17.67 -33.45
C GLY A 10 33.18 18.03 -31.96
N GLY A 11 32.72 17.18 -31.11
CA GLY A 11 32.79 17.28 -29.66
C GLY A 11 33.41 16.04 -29.07
N GLN A 12 34.61 16.22 -28.56
CA GLN A 12 35.55 15.27 -27.95
C GLN A 12 34.91 14.38 -26.90
N ARG A 13 35.14 13.07 -27.06
CA ARG A 13 34.95 12.06 -25.98
C ARG A 13 36.01 12.29 -24.92
N ARG A 14 35.62 12.63 -23.72
CA ARG A 14 36.47 12.53 -22.54
C ARG A 14 36.27 11.16 -21.92
N GLU A 15 37.25 10.32 -22.08
CA GLU A 15 37.35 9.05 -21.34
C GLU A 15 37.64 9.37 -19.88
N ALA A 16 36.71 9.10 -19.01
CA ALA A 16 36.92 9.12 -17.57
C ALA A 16 37.38 7.72 -17.13
N SER A 17 38.71 7.58 -16.93
CA SER A 17 39.33 6.40 -16.37
C SER A 17 38.88 6.20 -14.92
N CYS A 18 38.04 5.21 -14.68
CA CYS A 18 37.66 4.75 -13.35
C CYS A 18 38.79 3.88 -12.78
N ARG A 19 39.65 4.44 -11.91
CA ARG A 19 40.66 3.69 -11.14
C ARG A 19 39.96 2.99 -9.98
N LEU A 20 39.81 1.70 -10.09
CA LEU A 20 39.46 0.80 -9.00
C LEU A 20 40.62 0.70 -8.01
N ARG A 21 40.39 1.05 -6.75
CA ARG A 21 41.34 0.75 -5.66
C ARG A 21 41.01 -0.66 -5.12
N PRO A 22 42.04 -1.51 -4.93
CA PRO A 22 41.83 -2.82 -4.32
C PRO A 22 41.64 -2.70 -2.81
N VAL A 23 40.60 -3.33 -2.30
CA VAL A 23 40.39 -3.53 -0.87
C VAL A 23 41.26 -4.69 -0.41
N GLN A 24 42.23 -4.39 0.46
CA GLN A 24 43.04 -5.40 1.11
C GLN A 24 42.25 -6.06 2.24
N THR A 25 41.93 -7.31 2.04
CA THR A 25 41.45 -8.22 3.10
C THR A 25 42.64 -8.79 3.83
N GLY A 26 42.99 -8.25 4.99
CA GLY A 26 43.93 -8.81 5.91
C GLY A 26 43.32 -9.92 6.75
N ILE A 27 43.69 -11.15 6.42
CA ILE A 27 43.36 -12.33 7.26
C ILE A 27 44.50 -12.43 8.28
N PHE A 28 44.22 -12.16 9.55
CA PHE A 28 45.11 -12.47 10.65
C PHE A 28 44.81 -13.87 11.19
N TYR A 29 45.67 -14.83 10.89
CA TYR A 29 45.75 -16.10 11.58
C TYR A 29 46.62 -15.94 12.83
N SER A 30 46.07 -16.16 14.01
CA SER A 30 46.84 -16.36 15.24
C SER A 30 46.68 -17.81 15.70
N LYS A 31 47.81 -18.57 15.57
CA LYS A 31 48.04 -19.86 16.23
C LYS A 31 48.53 -19.60 17.65
N HIS A 32 48.01 -20.32 18.60
CA HIS A 32 48.49 -20.81 19.90
C HIS A 32 47.28 -20.93 20.82
N GLY A 33 47.04 -22.01 21.54
CA GLY A 33 47.80 -23.09 22.06
C GLY A 33 46.87 -23.81 23.04
N VAL A 34 46.85 -25.09 22.93
CA VAL A 34 46.11 -26.03 23.79
C VAL A 34 46.63 -25.93 25.22
N ARG A 35 45.75 -25.75 26.21
CA ARG A 35 46.00 -26.18 27.60
C ARG A 35 44.76 -26.80 28.22
N HIS A 36 44.91 -28.07 28.56
CA HIS A 36 44.05 -28.82 29.47
C HIS A 36 44.14 -28.23 30.88
N ALA A 37 43.03 -28.09 31.58
CA ALA A 37 42.97 -28.10 33.04
C ALA A 37 41.57 -28.52 33.52
N THR A 38 41.43 -29.75 33.92
CA THR A 38 40.93 -30.30 35.20
C THR A 38 39.77 -29.59 35.89
N HIS A 39 38.69 -30.38 36.09
CA HIS A 39 37.66 -30.19 37.12
C HIS A 39 38.28 -30.10 38.54
N PRO A 40 37.72 -29.39 39.51
CA PRO A 40 36.59 -29.92 40.27
C PRO A 40 35.59 -28.92 40.89
N GLY A 41 34.50 -29.41 41.42
CA GLY A 41 33.81 -28.78 42.56
C GLY A 41 32.32 -28.49 42.37
N ARG A 42 31.52 -29.33 42.95
CA ARG A 42 30.07 -29.19 43.24
C ARG A 42 29.77 -27.97 44.13
N HIS A 43 28.52 -27.57 44.08
CA HIS A 43 27.72 -26.73 44.95
C HIS A 43 27.56 -25.25 44.56
N ALA A 44 26.37 -24.96 44.02
CA ALA A 44 25.43 -24.03 44.68
C ALA A 44 24.18 -23.87 43.82
N ARG A 45 23.06 -24.38 44.29
CA ARG A 45 21.73 -23.99 43.80
C ARG A 45 21.50 -22.53 44.11
N ARG A 46 21.39 -21.68 43.09
CA ARG A 46 20.73 -20.40 43.22
C ARG A 46 19.78 -20.25 42.04
N GLY A 47 18.53 -19.89 42.39
CA GLY A 47 17.37 -19.84 41.51
C GLY A 47 17.62 -19.13 40.21
N ALA A 48 17.40 -19.83 39.15
CA ALA A 48 17.22 -19.24 37.83
C ALA A 48 15.85 -18.55 37.81
N ALA A 49 15.87 -17.22 38.03
CA ALA A 49 14.77 -16.38 37.59
C ALA A 49 14.55 -16.66 36.10
N GLY A 50 13.39 -17.24 35.77
CA GLY A 50 13.06 -17.61 34.40
C GLY A 50 13.15 -16.40 33.48
N LEU A 51 14.16 -16.40 32.63
CA LEU A 51 14.14 -15.64 31.40
C LEU A 51 13.02 -16.23 30.55
N VAL A 52 11.85 -15.62 30.67
CA VAL A 52 10.74 -15.85 29.75
C VAL A 52 11.22 -15.35 28.39
N THR A 53 11.73 -16.29 27.60
CA THR A 53 12.08 -16.02 26.21
C THR A 53 10.79 -15.74 25.43
N PRO A 54 10.72 -14.64 24.65
CA PRO A 54 9.52 -14.29 23.88
C PRO A 54 9.35 -15.15 22.61
N GLN A 55 9.61 -16.46 22.70
CA GLN A 55 9.52 -17.37 21.54
C GLN A 55 8.16 -18.03 21.37
N THR A 56 7.21 -17.79 22.29
CA THR A 56 5.88 -18.44 22.19
C THR A 56 4.87 -17.67 21.34
N GLU A 57 5.16 -16.46 20.87
CA GLU A 57 4.22 -15.73 20.02
C GLU A 57 4.27 -16.06 18.53
N ILE A 58 5.36 -16.62 18.03
CA ILE A 58 5.54 -16.88 16.58
C ILE A 58 4.76 -18.11 16.09
N LEU A 59 4.30 -18.99 16.99
CA LEU A 59 3.63 -20.25 16.60
C LEU A 59 2.11 -20.14 16.41
N LYS A 60 1.51 -18.96 16.64
CA LYS A 60 0.05 -18.77 16.42
C LYS A 60 -0.34 -18.45 14.97
N GLU A 61 0.61 -18.20 14.08
CA GLU A 61 0.32 -17.65 12.76
C GLU A 61 0.07 -18.68 11.65
N ASN A 62 0.36 -19.95 11.84
CA ASN A 62 0.32 -20.94 10.75
C ASN A 62 -0.76 -22.03 10.85
N ILE A 63 -1.72 -21.90 11.76
CA ILE A 63 -2.82 -22.86 11.81
C ILE A 63 -3.91 -22.37 10.86
N MET A 64 -4.07 -23.08 9.74
CA MET A 64 -5.22 -22.88 8.84
C MET A 64 -6.50 -23.18 9.63
N PRO A 65 -7.36 -22.17 9.90
CA PRO A 65 -8.56 -22.40 10.69
C PRO A 65 -9.53 -23.26 9.89
N ARG A 66 -9.86 -24.45 10.43
CA ARG A 66 -10.86 -25.34 9.82
C ARG A 66 -12.27 -24.81 10.03
N LYS A 67 -12.51 -24.16 11.16
CA LYS A 67 -13.76 -23.48 11.52
C LYS A 67 -13.42 -22.14 12.17
N GLY A 68 -14.00 -21.07 11.71
CA GLY A 68 -13.81 -19.75 12.29
C GLY A 68 -13.22 -18.71 11.32
N PRO A 69 -13.16 -17.45 11.72
CA PRO A 69 -12.62 -16.38 10.89
C PRO A 69 -11.09 -16.51 10.75
N VAL A 70 -10.61 -16.40 9.52
CA VAL A 70 -9.17 -16.36 9.25
C VAL A 70 -8.56 -15.10 9.90
N PRO A 71 -7.45 -15.21 10.67
CA PRO A 71 -6.79 -14.05 11.24
C PRO A 71 -6.33 -13.11 10.13
N LYS A 72 -6.64 -11.83 10.29
CA LYS A 72 -6.24 -10.80 9.31
C LYS A 72 -4.75 -10.55 9.46
N ARG A 73 -4.01 -10.66 8.35
CA ARG A 73 -2.59 -10.30 8.31
C ARG A 73 -2.45 -8.80 8.53
N GLU A 74 -1.53 -8.41 9.40
CA GLU A 74 -1.17 -7.02 9.58
C GLU A 74 -0.40 -6.51 8.35
N VAL A 75 -0.76 -5.31 7.91
CA VAL A 75 -0.08 -4.64 6.80
C VAL A 75 1.01 -3.76 7.40
N LEU A 76 2.26 -3.98 6.99
CA LEU A 76 3.39 -3.13 7.38
C LEU A 76 3.16 -1.71 6.85
N PRO A 77 3.54 -0.68 7.62
CA PRO A 77 3.46 0.70 7.16
C PRO A 77 4.43 0.97 6.00
N ASP A 78 4.15 1.99 5.24
CA ASP A 78 4.99 2.44 4.13
C ASP A 78 6.29 3.06 4.64
N PRO A 79 7.45 2.82 3.99
CA PRO A 79 8.74 3.34 4.46
C PRO A 79 8.87 4.87 4.35
N LEU A 80 8.20 5.53 3.39
CA LEU A 80 8.30 6.98 3.18
C LEU A 80 7.32 7.76 4.08
N TYR A 81 6.05 7.37 4.07
CA TYR A 81 4.99 8.10 4.79
C TYR A 81 4.57 7.43 6.09
N ASN A 82 5.17 6.31 6.47
CA ASN A 82 4.83 5.52 7.67
C ASN A 82 3.32 5.27 7.85
N SER A 83 2.58 5.16 6.73
CA SER A 83 1.13 5.03 6.70
C SER A 83 0.69 3.66 6.18
N ARG A 84 -0.18 2.99 6.95
CA ARG A 84 -0.81 1.72 6.53
C ARG A 84 -1.80 1.92 5.37
N LEU A 85 -2.35 3.13 5.21
CA LEU A 85 -3.28 3.44 4.10
C LEU A 85 -2.55 3.42 2.76
N VAL A 86 -1.34 4.00 2.70
CA VAL A 86 -0.48 4.00 1.52
C VAL A 86 -0.18 2.57 1.08
N THR A 87 0.26 1.71 2.00
CA THR A 87 0.55 0.31 1.68
C THR A 87 -0.68 -0.43 1.17
N LYS A 88 -1.86 -0.22 1.76
CA LYS A 88 -3.12 -0.80 1.26
C LYS A 88 -3.45 -0.32 -0.15
N PHE A 89 -3.21 0.96 -0.44
CA PHE A 89 -3.44 1.54 -1.76
C PHE A 89 -2.48 0.95 -2.80
N VAL A 90 -1.19 0.93 -2.53
CA VAL A 90 -0.15 0.36 -3.40
C VAL A 90 -0.42 -1.13 -3.68
N ASN A 91 -0.76 -1.90 -2.65
CA ASN A 91 -1.09 -3.32 -2.81
C ASN A 91 -2.31 -3.53 -3.73
N ARG A 92 -3.26 -2.60 -3.75
CA ARG A 92 -4.42 -2.68 -4.64
C ARG A 92 -4.14 -2.15 -6.05
N LEU A 93 -3.24 -1.16 -6.16
CA LEU A 93 -2.78 -0.61 -7.42
C LEU A 93 -1.91 -1.60 -8.19
N MET A 94 -1.14 -2.40 -7.46
CA MET A 94 -0.21 -3.39 -7.99
C MET A 94 -0.91 -4.37 -8.95
N TYR A 95 -0.23 -4.68 -10.06
CA TYR A 95 -0.62 -5.68 -11.04
C TYR A 95 0.51 -6.70 -11.21
N ASP A 96 0.18 -7.97 -11.33
CA ASP A 96 1.14 -9.08 -11.53
C ASP A 96 2.30 -9.13 -10.51
N GLY A 97 2.08 -8.67 -9.28
CA GLY A 97 3.12 -8.64 -8.25
C GLY A 97 4.17 -7.54 -8.41
N LYS A 98 4.02 -6.61 -9.38
CA LYS A 98 4.98 -5.54 -9.67
C LYS A 98 4.86 -4.39 -8.67
N LYS A 99 5.27 -4.62 -7.41
CA LYS A 99 5.12 -3.67 -6.31
C LYS A 99 5.92 -2.38 -6.53
N GLY A 100 7.20 -2.48 -6.91
CA GLY A 100 8.05 -1.30 -7.10
C GLY A 100 7.55 -0.35 -8.20
N ALA A 101 6.90 -0.88 -9.27
CA ALA A 101 6.26 -0.04 -10.28
C ALA A 101 5.04 0.69 -9.72
N ALA A 102 4.22 0.00 -8.91
CA ALA A 102 3.05 0.60 -8.27
C ALA A 102 3.44 1.68 -7.26
N GLU A 103 4.50 1.49 -6.49
CA GLU A 103 5.05 2.48 -5.55
C GLU A 103 5.50 3.74 -6.30
N LYS A 104 6.30 3.60 -7.35
CA LYS A 104 6.74 4.74 -8.18
C LYS A 104 5.57 5.54 -8.74
N ILE A 105 4.57 4.86 -9.33
CA ILE A 105 3.36 5.51 -9.85
C ILE A 105 2.64 6.27 -8.75
N PHE A 106 2.48 5.68 -7.58
CA PHE A 106 1.76 6.29 -6.48
C PHE A 106 2.50 7.51 -5.93
N TYR A 107 3.80 7.42 -5.67
CA TYR A 107 4.59 8.55 -5.16
C TYR A 107 4.62 9.72 -6.13
N SER A 108 4.89 9.48 -7.41
CA SER A 108 4.85 10.53 -8.43
C SER A 108 3.45 11.15 -8.58
N SER A 109 2.38 10.38 -8.36
CA SER A 109 1.02 10.92 -8.38
C SER A 109 0.71 11.80 -7.16
N LEU A 110 1.26 11.46 -5.98
CA LEU A 110 1.14 12.28 -4.77
C LEU A 110 1.92 13.59 -4.88
N GLU A 111 3.13 13.56 -5.43
CA GLU A 111 3.93 14.76 -5.73
C GLU A 111 3.15 15.71 -6.64
N SER A 112 2.62 15.21 -7.75
CA SER A 112 1.79 15.99 -8.67
C SER A 112 0.49 16.50 -8.03
N LEU A 113 -0.07 15.80 -7.05
CA LEU A 113 -1.22 16.24 -6.29
C LEU A 113 -0.83 17.40 -5.37
N ALA A 114 0.27 17.27 -4.63
CA ALA A 114 0.78 18.30 -3.72
C ALA A 114 1.13 19.60 -4.47
N GLU A 115 1.77 19.51 -5.64
CA GLU A 115 2.07 20.66 -6.49
C GLU A 115 0.80 21.43 -6.91
N LYS A 116 -0.28 20.72 -7.20
CA LYS A 116 -1.55 21.33 -7.65
C LYS A 116 -2.42 21.85 -6.51
N THR A 117 -2.34 21.23 -5.33
CA THR A 117 -3.17 21.61 -4.17
C THR A 117 -2.45 22.59 -3.23
N GLY A 118 -1.11 22.59 -3.22
CA GLY A 118 -0.31 23.34 -2.28
C GLY A 118 -0.37 22.85 -0.82
N GLU A 119 -1.00 21.69 -0.59
CA GLU A 119 -1.12 21.06 0.72
C GLU A 119 -0.13 19.87 0.85
N ASP A 120 0.05 19.41 2.09
CA ASP A 120 0.79 18.18 2.37
C ASP A 120 0.19 16.99 1.60
N PRO A 121 1.01 16.21 0.85
CA PRO A 121 0.53 15.13 -0.01
C PRO A 121 -0.32 14.10 0.73
N MET A 122 -0.01 13.82 2.00
CA MET A 122 -0.77 12.85 2.79
C MET A 122 -2.14 13.39 3.19
N ARG A 123 -2.22 14.66 3.60
CA ARG A 123 -3.51 15.30 3.94
C ARG A 123 -4.42 15.40 2.73
N ALA A 124 -3.87 15.79 1.58
CA ALA A 124 -4.63 15.85 0.34
C ALA A 124 -5.15 14.47 -0.09
N PHE A 125 -4.33 13.43 0.08
CA PHE A 125 -4.72 12.05 -0.20
C PHE A 125 -5.81 11.54 0.75
N GLU A 126 -5.69 11.78 2.06
CA GLU A 126 -6.69 11.38 3.04
C GLU A 126 -8.03 12.08 2.77
N LYS A 127 -8.01 13.38 2.49
CA LYS A 127 -9.22 14.13 2.12
C LYS A 127 -9.88 13.61 0.83
N ALA A 128 -9.07 13.27 -0.18
CA ALA A 128 -9.60 12.66 -1.40
C ALA A 128 -10.25 11.29 -1.12
N LEU A 129 -9.65 10.46 -0.25
CA LEU A 129 -10.23 9.20 0.19
C LEU A 129 -11.53 9.40 0.96
N ASP A 130 -11.57 10.36 1.88
CA ASP A 130 -12.75 10.64 2.71
C ASP A 130 -13.94 11.10 1.84
N ASN A 131 -13.68 11.89 0.81
CA ASN A 131 -14.68 12.30 -0.15
C ASN A 131 -15.27 11.13 -0.96
N VAL A 132 -14.57 10.00 -1.07
CA VAL A 132 -15.02 8.81 -1.83
C VAL A 132 -15.57 7.71 -0.91
N LYS A 133 -15.35 7.76 0.40
CA LYS A 133 -15.84 6.73 1.33
C LYS A 133 -17.37 6.64 1.34
N PRO A 134 -17.97 5.48 1.05
CA PRO A 134 -19.42 5.30 1.16
C PRO A 134 -19.82 4.98 2.59
N HIS A 135 -20.90 5.57 3.08
CA HIS A 135 -21.53 5.22 4.37
C HIS A 135 -22.52 4.08 4.24
N LEU A 136 -23.19 3.99 3.09
CA LEU A 136 -24.20 2.98 2.81
C LEU A 136 -23.81 2.15 1.59
N GLU A 137 -24.11 0.87 1.61
CA GLU A 137 -24.08 -0.01 0.44
C GLU A 137 -25.40 -0.80 0.36
N VAL A 138 -25.71 -1.27 -0.84
CA VAL A 138 -26.89 -2.09 -1.08
C VAL A 138 -26.48 -3.54 -1.23
N LYS A 139 -27.10 -4.43 -0.44
CA LYS A 139 -26.89 -5.88 -0.53
C LYS A 139 -28.16 -6.59 -0.99
N ALA A 140 -28.00 -7.51 -1.93
CA ALA A 140 -29.09 -8.37 -2.34
C ALA A 140 -29.40 -9.40 -1.24
N ARG A 141 -30.66 -9.46 -0.81
CA ARG A 141 -31.20 -10.45 0.13
C ARG A 141 -32.37 -11.19 -0.51
N ARG A 142 -32.39 -12.50 -0.39
CA ARG A 142 -33.47 -13.34 -0.92
C ARG A 142 -34.46 -13.63 0.19
N VAL A 143 -35.68 -13.16 0.02
CA VAL A 143 -36.79 -13.35 0.98
C VAL A 143 -38.00 -13.91 0.23
N GLY A 144 -38.48 -15.09 0.61
CA GLY A 144 -39.69 -15.71 0.00
C GLY A 144 -39.58 -15.95 -1.52
N GLY A 145 -38.36 -16.16 -2.06
CA GLY A 145 -38.13 -16.37 -3.50
C GLY A 145 -37.86 -15.09 -4.31
N ALA A 146 -38.19 -13.91 -3.81
CA ALA A 146 -37.84 -12.63 -4.41
C ALA A 146 -36.51 -12.09 -3.89
N THR A 147 -35.73 -11.37 -4.73
CA THR A 147 -34.46 -10.74 -4.36
C THR A 147 -34.68 -9.26 -4.13
N TYR A 148 -34.48 -8.82 -2.89
CA TYR A 148 -34.59 -7.43 -2.50
C TYR A 148 -33.19 -6.82 -2.30
N GLN A 149 -33.06 -5.55 -2.68
CA GLN A 149 -31.84 -4.78 -2.45
C GLN A 149 -31.97 -4.03 -1.12
N VAL A 150 -31.28 -4.52 -0.09
CA VAL A 150 -31.38 -3.99 1.27
C VAL A 150 -30.23 -3.02 1.54
N PRO A 151 -30.50 -1.76 1.94
CA PRO A 151 -29.47 -0.81 2.33
C PRO A 151 -28.85 -1.22 3.67
N MET A 152 -27.52 -1.23 3.73
CA MET A 152 -26.75 -1.57 4.93
C MET A 152 -25.63 -0.57 5.15
N GLU A 153 -25.35 -0.27 6.41
CA GLU A 153 -24.17 0.51 6.78
C GLU A 153 -22.87 -0.25 6.49
N VAL A 154 -21.88 0.47 6.00
CA VAL A 154 -20.59 -0.10 5.63
C VAL A 154 -19.63 0.01 6.81
N ARG A 155 -18.98 -1.10 7.19
CA ARG A 155 -17.94 -1.10 8.23
C ARG A 155 -16.75 -0.24 7.80
N PRO A 156 -16.06 0.47 8.74
CA PRO A 156 -14.96 1.40 8.41
C PRO A 156 -13.85 0.79 7.54
N GLU A 157 -13.44 -0.44 7.83
CA GLU A 157 -12.43 -1.14 7.03
C GLU A 157 -12.88 -1.37 5.58
N ARG A 158 -14.16 -1.65 5.38
CA ARG A 158 -14.73 -1.87 4.06
C ARG A 158 -14.92 -0.56 3.31
N GLN A 159 -15.27 0.54 4.01
CA GLN A 159 -15.34 1.88 3.40
C GLN A 159 -14.00 2.25 2.74
N VAL A 160 -12.88 2.08 3.47
CA VAL A 160 -11.54 2.31 2.93
C VAL A 160 -11.24 1.39 1.74
N SER A 161 -11.60 0.12 1.83
CA SER A 161 -11.35 -0.83 0.74
C SER A 161 -12.16 -0.52 -0.51
N LEU A 162 -13.39 -0.04 -0.37
CA LEU A 162 -14.25 0.38 -1.48
C LEU A 162 -13.74 1.67 -2.13
N SER A 163 -13.38 2.68 -1.32
CA SER A 163 -12.86 3.95 -1.83
C SER A 163 -11.59 3.75 -2.64
N ILE A 164 -10.63 2.96 -2.14
CA ILE A 164 -9.39 2.62 -2.87
C ILE A 164 -9.73 1.92 -4.20
N ARG A 165 -10.64 0.95 -4.18
CA ARG A 165 -11.05 0.21 -5.38
C ARG A 165 -11.68 1.13 -6.42
N TRP A 166 -12.56 2.00 -6.02
CA TRP A 166 -13.24 2.92 -6.93
C TRP A 166 -12.25 3.92 -7.54
N LEU A 167 -11.41 4.56 -6.74
CA LEU A 167 -10.37 5.46 -7.25
C LEU A 167 -9.48 4.79 -8.30
N ILE A 168 -8.99 3.59 -8.03
CA ILE A 168 -8.11 2.88 -8.96
C ILE A 168 -8.86 2.49 -10.24
N ASN A 169 -10.10 2.01 -10.13
CA ASN A 169 -10.88 1.60 -11.30
C ASN A 169 -11.20 2.81 -12.20
N TYR A 170 -11.63 3.92 -11.60
CA TYR A 170 -11.94 5.14 -12.38
C TYR A 170 -10.65 5.79 -12.92
N ALA A 171 -9.55 5.79 -12.18
CA ALA A 171 -8.26 6.21 -12.72
C ALA A 171 -7.85 5.39 -13.95
N ARG A 172 -8.02 4.06 -13.91
CA ARG A 172 -7.71 3.18 -15.05
C ARG A 172 -8.57 3.45 -16.28
N SER A 173 -9.84 3.81 -16.09
CA SER A 173 -10.79 4.11 -17.18
C SER A 173 -10.57 5.47 -17.85
N ARG A 174 -9.73 6.35 -17.28
CA ARG A 174 -9.40 7.65 -17.88
C ARG A 174 -8.63 7.51 -19.20
N GLY A 175 -8.82 8.45 -20.11
CA GLY A 175 -8.17 8.47 -21.42
C GLY A 175 -6.74 9.06 -21.44
N GLU A 176 -6.23 9.55 -20.32
CA GLU A 176 -4.90 10.18 -20.24
C GLU A 176 -3.77 9.17 -20.52
N LYS A 177 -2.60 9.67 -20.93
CA LYS A 177 -1.44 8.83 -21.17
C LYS A 177 -0.68 8.58 -19.87
N GLY A 178 -0.45 7.31 -19.53
CA GLY A 178 0.30 6.90 -18.32
C GLY A 178 -0.55 6.83 -17.06
N MET A 179 -0.26 5.82 -16.21
CA MET A 179 -1.04 5.59 -14.99
C MET A 179 -0.81 6.68 -13.94
N THR A 180 0.37 7.30 -13.91
CA THR A 180 0.69 8.40 -12.99
C THR A 180 -0.24 9.59 -13.23
N SER A 181 -0.36 10.05 -14.49
CA SER A 181 -1.24 11.17 -14.86
C SER A 181 -2.71 10.85 -14.61
N LYS A 182 -3.15 9.64 -14.95
CA LYS A 182 -4.51 9.16 -14.68
C LYS A 182 -4.85 9.21 -13.19
N LEU A 183 -3.94 8.71 -12.37
CA LEU A 183 -4.14 8.64 -10.93
C LEU A 183 -4.09 10.02 -10.28
N SER A 184 -3.12 10.88 -10.65
CA SER A 184 -3.03 12.23 -10.11
C SER A 184 -4.27 13.08 -10.46
N ALA A 185 -4.81 12.93 -11.67
CA ALA A 185 -6.01 13.63 -12.08
C ALA A 185 -7.26 13.12 -11.32
N GLU A 186 -7.43 11.80 -11.15
CA GLU A 186 -8.57 11.27 -10.38
C GLU A 186 -8.49 11.64 -8.90
N LEU A 187 -7.29 11.65 -8.30
CA LEU A 187 -7.09 12.09 -6.91
C LEU A 187 -7.41 13.58 -6.75
N LEU A 188 -7.00 14.42 -7.71
CA LEU A 188 -7.32 15.86 -7.70
C LEU A 188 -8.83 16.11 -7.82
N ASP A 189 -9.50 15.37 -8.73
CA ASP A 189 -10.95 15.47 -8.89
C ASP A 189 -11.67 14.99 -7.63
N ALA A 190 -11.21 13.89 -7.02
CA ALA A 190 -11.77 13.38 -5.76
C ALA A 190 -11.55 14.34 -4.59
N TYR A 191 -10.39 15.00 -4.52
CA TYR A 191 -10.10 16.04 -3.55
C TYR A 191 -11.10 17.20 -3.66
N ASN A 192 -11.44 17.62 -4.88
CA ASN A 192 -12.43 18.66 -5.16
C ASN A 192 -13.89 18.18 -5.06
N GLY A 193 -14.15 16.93 -4.65
CA GLY A 193 -15.49 16.36 -4.59
C GLY A 193 -16.12 16.09 -5.96
N ARG A 194 -15.29 15.88 -6.98
CA ARG A 194 -15.69 15.60 -8.37
C ARG A 194 -15.09 14.26 -8.81
N GLY A 195 -15.34 13.88 -10.05
CA GLY A 195 -14.75 12.66 -10.64
C GLY A 195 -15.64 11.44 -10.58
N GLY A 196 -15.18 10.38 -11.26
CA GLY A 196 -15.94 9.14 -11.42
C GLY A 196 -16.12 8.37 -10.11
N ALA A 197 -15.12 8.39 -9.25
CA ALA A 197 -15.16 7.70 -7.95
C ALA A 197 -16.19 8.34 -7.00
N VAL A 198 -16.27 9.69 -6.96
CA VAL A 198 -17.26 10.41 -6.17
C VAL A 198 -18.65 10.18 -6.70
N LYS A 199 -18.85 10.25 -8.03
CA LYS A 199 -20.12 9.93 -8.66
C LYS A 199 -20.59 8.51 -8.31
N LYS A 200 -19.70 7.53 -8.27
CA LYS A 200 -20.02 6.16 -7.86
C LYS A 200 -20.50 6.08 -6.42
N ARG A 201 -19.91 6.85 -5.51
CA ARG A 201 -20.40 6.96 -4.13
C ARG A 201 -21.82 7.51 -4.10
N GLU A 202 -22.07 8.61 -4.82
CA GLU A 202 -23.39 9.23 -4.89
C GLU A 202 -24.46 8.29 -5.49
N ASP A 203 -24.14 7.59 -6.57
CA ASP A 203 -25.03 6.60 -7.17
C ASP A 203 -25.35 5.47 -6.19
N THR A 204 -24.35 5.03 -5.41
CA THR A 204 -24.56 3.99 -4.38
C THR A 204 -25.46 4.49 -3.25
N HIS A 205 -25.28 5.72 -2.79
CA HIS A 205 -26.15 6.34 -1.79
C HIS A 205 -27.57 6.54 -2.33
N ARG A 206 -27.73 7.01 -3.57
CA ARG A 206 -29.02 7.17 -4.23
C ARG A 206 -29.77 5.84 -4.34
N MET A 207 -29.06 4.76 -4.71
CA MET A 207 -29.66 3.41 -4.72
C MET A 207 -30.09 2.97 -3.30
N ALA A 208 -29.30 3.29 -2.28
CA ALA A 208 -29.64 2.96 -0.90
C ALA A 208 -30.89 3.74 -0.41
N GLU A 209 -31.00 5.01 -0.78
CA GLU A 209 -32.18 5.84 -0.48
C GLU A 209 -33.44 5.32 -1.18
N ALA A 210 -33.34 5.01 -2.47
CA ALA A 210 -34.49 4.44 -3.23
C ALA A 210 -34.99 3.13 -2.64
N ASN A 211 -34.08 2.34 -2.05
CA ASN A 211 -34.42 1.05 -1.43
C ASN A 211 -34.66 1.13 0.09
N LYS A 212 -34.80 2.34 0.67
CA LYS A 212 -35.00 2.55 2.11
C LYS A 212 -36.18 1.81 2.69
N ALA A 213 -37.22 1.60 1.91
CA ALA A 213 -38.43 0.84 2.32
C ALA A 213 -38.08 -0.62 2.72
N PHE A 214 -37.03 -1.21 2.17
CA PHE A 214 -36.62 -2.58 2.46
C PHE A 214 -35.57 -2.67 3.60
N ALA A 215 -35.30 -1.58 4.32
CA ALA A 215 -34.31 -1.56 5.41
C ALA A 215 -34.69 -2.52 6.56
N HIS A 216 -35.96 -2.84 6.74
CA HIS A 216 -36.43 -3.78 7.76
C HIS A 216 -36.00 -5.23 7.53
N TYR A 217 -35.57 -5.60 6.32
CA TYR A 217 -34.94 -6.90 6.03
C TYR A 217 -33.42 -6.97 6.38
N ARG A 218 -32.94 -6.03 7.16
CA ARG A 218 -31.57 -5.99 7.65
C ARG A 218 -31.38 -6.88 8.89
N TRP A 219 -31.12 -8.14 8.69
CA TRP A 219 -30.80 -9.13 9.73
C TRP A 219 -29.45 -9.82 9.40
#